data_c045701f9e85191c46b1575aebda400e
#
_entry.id   c045701f9e85191c46b1575aebda400e
#
_cell.length_a   1.000
_cell.length_b   1.000
_cell.length_c   1.000
_cell.angle_alpha   90.00
_cell.angle_beta   90.00
_cell.angle_gamma   90.00
#
_symmetry.space_group_name_H-M   'P 1'
#
loop_
_entity.id
_entity.type
_entity.pdbx_description
1 polymer ?
#
loop_
_entity_poly.entity_id
_entity_poly.type
_entity_poly.pdbx_seq_one_letter_code
_entity_poly.pdbx_strand_id
1 'polypeptide(L)'
;MQFISERVGQLESVSLIGRFRVLDRGKRSSRCEVIIDKEMVLLFAGEHYSKFVWEKYRKLSPTARRLFDYFGSHREPYPMKLDTFKMMCGSESDRLKKWREQVNKACAELKDSGLIHSAWIDKDRIHCKRTNDAAARNGDT
;
A
#
# COMPACT_ATOMS: atom_id res chain seq x y z
N MET A 1 -6.42 -14.01 17.08
CA MET A 1 -5.87 -14.46 15.79
C MET A 1 -4.87 -15.59 16.05
N GLN A 2 -4.99 -16.66 15.30
CA GLN A 2 -4.10 -17.83 15.39
C GLN A 2 -3.24 -17.92 14.13
N PHE A 3 -1.95 -18.14 14.26
CA PHE A 3 -1.04 -18.26 13.12
C PHE A 3 0.09 -19.25 13.41
N ILE A 4 0.60 -19.85 12.34
CA ILE A 4 1.82 -20.67 12.35
C ILE A 4 2.86 -19.90 11.54
N SER A 5 4.01 -19.66 12.12
CA SER A 5 5.11 -19.00 11.46
C SER A 5 6.43 -19.69 11.76
N GLU A 6 7.18 -20.01 10.73
CA GLU A 6 8.53 -20.54 10.87
C GLU A 6 9.47 -19.55 11.57
N ARG A 7 9.17 -18.27 11.52
CA ARG A 7 9.95 -17.21 12.18
C ARG A 7 9.74 -17.19 13.69
N VAL A 8 8.56 -17.55 14.14
CA VAL A 8 8.22 -17.65 15.56
C VAL A 8 8.54 -19.06 16.09
N GLY A 9 8.60 -20.04 15.20
CA GLY A 9 8.97 -21.43 15.52
C GLY A 9 7.92 -22.19 16.30
N GLN A 10 6.73 -21.62 16.48
CA GLN A 10 5.64 -22.22 17.26
C GLN A 10 4.27 -21.77 16.78
N LEU A 11 3.24 -22.48 17.21
CA LEU A 11 1.84 -22.08 17.04
C LEU A 11 1.44 -21.18 18.21
N GLU A 12 1.08 -19.95 17.90
CA GLU A 12 0.63 -18.97 18.89
C GLU A 12 -0.73 -18.37 18.53
N SER A 13 -1.45 -17.97 19.58
CA SER A 13 -2.67 -17.18 19.46
C SER A 13 -2.43 -15.82 20.11
N VAL A 14 -2.41 -14.76 19.31
CA VAL A 14 -2.20 -13.39 19.77
C VAL A 14 -3.31 -12.47 19.27
N SER A 15 -3.55 -11.40 20.01
CA SER A 15 -4.39 -10.31 19.56
C SER A 15 -3.60 -9.37 18.66
N LEU A 16 -4.23 -8.86 17.61
CA LEU A 16 -3.62 -7.84 16.74
C LEU A 16 -3.22 -6.59 17.52
N ILE A 17 -4.01 -6.26 18.54
CA ILE A 17 -3.76 -5.18 19.49
C ILE A 17 -3.72 -5.81 20.88
N GLY A 18 -2.57 -5.79 21.54
CA GLY A 18 -2.39 -6.34 22.86
C GLY A 18 -3.10 -5.48 23.93
N ARG A 19 -2.86 -4.19 23.93
CA ARG A 19 -3.49 -3.21 24.82
C ARG A 19 -3.63 -1.88 24.12
N PHE A 20 -4.70 -1.15 24.42
CA PHE A 20 -4.78 0.25 24.06
C PHE A 20 -5.26 1.10 25.25
N ARG A 21 -4.88 2.35 25.28
CA ARG A 21 -5.41 3.35 26.21
C ARG A 21 -5.63 4.67 25.49
N VAL A 22 -6.69 5.35 25.86
CA VAL A 22 -6.97 6.70 25.36
C VAL A 22 -6.51 7.71 26.40
N LEU A 23 -5.62 8.59 26.01
CA LEU A 23 -5.10 9.68 26.81
C LEU A 23 -5.90 10.96 26.50
N ASP A 24 -6.16 11.76 27.52
CA ASP A 24 -6.91 13.01 27.36
C ASP A 24 -8.29 12.83 26.68
N ARG A 25 -9.01 11.79 27.08
CA ARG A 25 -10.34 11.49 26.54
C ARG A 25 -11.26 12.71 26.61
N GLY A 26 -11.93 13.01 25.49
CA GLY A 26 -12.86 14.14 25.38
C GLY A 26 -12.20 15.49 25.04
N LYS A 27 -10.89 15.57 24.96
CA LYS A 27 -10.18 16.76 24.48
C LYS A 27 -9.92 16.68 22.97
N ARG A 28 -9.78 17.82 22.30
CA ARG A 28 -9.41 17.90 20.89
C ARG A 28 -8.02 17.31 20.59
N SER A 29 -7.15 17.24 21.61
CA SER A 29 -5.82 16.65 21.58
C SER A 29 -5.77 15.19 22.04
N SER A 30 -6.91 14.53 22.14
CA SER A 30 -7.01 13.13 22.54
C SER A 30 -6.07 12.23 21.72
N ARG A 31 -5.26 11.43 22.41
CA ARG A 31 -4.29 10.50 21.82
C ARG A 31 -4.62 9.07 22.20
N CYS A 32 -4.31 8.15 21.32
CA CYS A 32 -4.39 6.72 21.59
C CYS A 32 -2.99 6.12 21.63
N GLU A 33 -2.69 5.39 22.69
CA GLU A 33 -1.48 4.59 22.82
C GLU A 33 -1.85 3.12 22.62
N VAL A 34 -1.15 2.46 21.70
CA VAL A 34 -1.41 1.06 21.33
C VAL A 34 -0.14 0.26 21.57
N ILE A 35 -0.25 -0.88 22.24
CA ILE A 35 0.82 -1.84 22.42
C ILE A 35 0.57 -3.02 21.48
N ILE A 36 1.55 -3.30 20.63
CA ILE A 36 1.55 -4.42 19.69
C ILE A 36 2.54 -5.46 20.22
N ASP A 37 2.14 -6.72 20.23
CA ASP A 37 3.00 -7.82 20.67
C ASP A 37 4.21 -7.99 19.74
N LYS A 38 5.36 -8.33 20.33
CA LYS A 38 6.62 -8.54 19.63
C LYS A 38 6.47 -9.60 18.52
N GLU A 39 5.75 -10.66 18.77
CA GLU A 39 5.49 -11.76 17.84
C GLU A 39 4.74 -11.27 16.59
N MET A 40 3.80 -10.33 16.76
CA MET A 40 3.13 -9.68 15.63
C MET A 40 4.10 -8.87 14.77
N VAL A 41 5.05 -8.17 15.39
CA VAL A 41 6.07 -7.41 14.65
C VAL A 41 6.99 -8.36 13.87
N LEU A 42 7.37 -9.50 14.47
CA LEU A 42 8.23 -10.50 13.83
C LEU A 42 7.60 -11.15 12.58
N LEU A 43 6.27 -11.25 12.50
CA LEU A 43 5.59 -11.72 11.30
C LEU A 43 5.88 -10.85 10.06
N PHE A 44 6.11 -9.57 10.28
CA PHE A 44 6.41 -8.60 9.22
C PHE A 44 7.92 -8.36 9.03
N ALA A 45 8.77 -8.97 9.87
CA ALA A 45 10.21 -8.83 9.82
C ALA A 45 10.88 -9.74 8.77
N GLY A 46 10.48 -9.67 7.50
CA GLY A 46 11.04 -10.50 6.45
C GLY A 46 11.03 -9.80 5.09
N GLU A 47 11.38 -10.56 4.05
CA GLU A 47 11.51 -10.01 2.70
C GLU A 47 10.19 -9.99 1.91
N HIS A 48 9.08 -10.44 2.51
CA HIS A 48 7.77 -10.57 1.86
C HIS A 48 6.88 -9.32 1.98
N TYR A 49 7.49 -8.15 2.15
CA TYR A 49 6.75 -6.89 2.21
C TYR A 49 7.37 -5.85 1.27
N SER A 50 6.55 -4.94 0.80
CA SER A 50 6.99 -3.84 -0.04
C SER A 50 7.53 -2.70 0.83
N LYS A 51 8.78 -2.30 0.62
CA LYS A 51 9.35 -1.09 1.21
C LYS A 51 9.05 0.10 0.31
N PHE A 52 8.61 1.20 0.89
CA PHE A 52 8.37 2.44 0.17
C PHE A 52 8.51 3.66 1.08
N VAL A 53 8.68 4.82 0.48
CA VAL A 53 8.83 6.07 1.23
C VAL A 53 7.46 6.55 1.69
N TRP A 54 7.17 6.36 2.98
CA TRP A 54 5.88 6.70 3.60
C TRP A 54 5.44 8.14 3.36
N GLU A 55 6.38 9.10 3.45
CA GLU A 55 6.10 10.52 3.22
C GLU A 55 5.57 10.83 1.80
N LYS A 56 6.04 10.10 0.81
CA LYS A 56 5.55 10.21 -0.57
C LYS A 56 4.20 9.52 -0.74
N TYR A 57 4.05 8.31 -0.17
CA TYR A 57 2.83 7.53 -0.26
C TYR A 57 1.63 8.24 0.37
N ARG A 58 1.80 8.82 1.57
CA ARG A 58 0.70 9.49 2.28
C ARG A 58 0.15 10.73 1.57
N LYS A 59 0.92 11.34 0.67
CA LYS A 59 0.51 12.49 -0.14
C LYS A 59 -0.32 12.11 -1.37
N LEU A 60 -0.31 10.84 -1.75
CA LEU A 60 -1.07 10.36 -2.89
C LEU A 60 -2.58 10.40 -2.64
N SER A 61 -3.35 10.60 -3.71
CA SER A 61 -4.80 10.40 -3.69
C SER A 61 -5.17 8.94 -3.38
N PRO A 62 -6.37 8.66 -2.87
CA PRO A 62 -6.79 7.28 -2.59
C PRO A 62 -6.68 6.34 -3.80
N THR A 63 -7.03 6.82 -4.99
CA THR A 63 -6.91 6.05 -6.24
C THR A 63 -5.45 5.74 -6.58
N ALA A 64 -4.56 6.72 -6.42
CA ALA A 64 -3.13 6.53 -6.65
C ALA A 64 -2.49 5.57 -5.63
N ARG A 65 -2.88 5.64 -4.34
CA ARG A 65 -2.44 4.68 -3.32
C ARG A 65 -2.85 3.25 -3.69
N ARG A 66 -4.13 3.05 -4.04
CA ARG A 66 -4.63 1.73 -4.41
C ARG A 66 -3.93 1.16 -5.63
N LEU A 67 -3.61 2.01 -6.60
CA LEU A 67 -2.84 1.63 -7.79
C LEU A 67 -1.40 1.26 -7.43
N PHE A 68 -0.76 2.03 -6.55
CA PHE A 68 0.57 1.74 -6.04
C PHE A 68 0.62 0.43 -5.26
N ASP A 69 -0.37 0.15 -4.40
CA ASP A 69 -0.44 -1.09 -3.61
C ASP A 69 -0.45 -2.32 -4.52
N TYR A 70 -1.18 -2.27 -5.63
CA TYR A 70 -1.17 -3.34 -6.62
C TYR A 70 0.18 -3.47 -7.32
N PHE A 71 0.69 -2.41 -7.91
CA PHE A 71 1.94 -2.44 -8.66
C PHE A 71 3.16 -2.68 -7.76
N GLY A 72 3.14 -2.17 -6.54
CA GLY A 72 4.20 -2.34 -5.56
C GLY A 72 4.30 -3.76 -5.00
N SER A 73 3.18 -4.47 -4.91
CA SER A 73 3.12 -5.84 -4.36
C SER A 73 3.58 -6.93 -5.32
N HIS A 74 3.69 -6.63 -6.62
CA HIS A 74 4.09 -7.59 -7.65
C HIS A 74 5.50 -7.26 -8.16
N ARG A 75 6.34 -8.27 -8.27
CA ARG A 75 7.70 -8.11 -8.80
C ARG A 75 7.66 -7.67 -10.28
N GLU A 76 6.79 -8.30 -11.05
CA GLU A 76 6.49 -7.97 -12.44
C GLU A 76 4.97 -7.77 -12.57
N PRO A 77 4.48 -6.53 -12.40
CA PRO A 77 3.05 -6.29 -12.41
C PRO A 77 2.47 -6.45 -13.80
N TYR A 78 1.45 -7.30 -13.91
CA TYR A 78 0.69 -7.46 -15.15
C TYR A 78 -0.21 -6.23 -15.39
N PRO A 79 -0.44 -5.87 -16.66
CA PRO A 79 -1.41 -4.82 -17.00
C PRO A 79 -2.80 -5.14 -16.46
N MET A 80 -3.38 -4.19 -15.73
CA MET A 80 -4.70 -4.34 -15.11
C MET A 80 -5.79 -3.70 -15.95
N LYS A 81 -6.92 -4.38 -16.14
CA LYS A 81 -8.09 -3.79 -16.82
C LYS A 81 -8.67 -2.65 -15.98
N LEU A 82 -9.11 -1.57 -16.62
CA LEU A 82 -9.75 -0.42 -15.96
C LEU A 82 -10.96 -0.82 -15.14
N ASP A 83 -11.79 -1.75 -15.65
CA ASP A 83 -12.99 -2.23 -14.94
C ASP A 83 -12.63 -3.04 -13.71
N THR A 84 -11.60 -3.89 -13.79
CA THR A 84 -11.09 -4.63 -12.63
C THR A 84 -10.59 -3.67 -11.55
N PHE A 85 -9.83 -2.65 -11.95
CA PHE A 85 -9.35 -1.64 -11.02
C PHE A 85 -10.47 -0.80 -10.43
N LYS A 86 -11.51 -0.50 -11.20
CA LYS A 86 -12.73 0.18 -10.72
C LYS A 86 -13.39 -0.61 -9.59
N MET A 87 -13.57 -1.92 -9.78
CA MET A 87 -14.12 -2.80 -8.74
C MET A 87 -13.23 -2.84 -7.48
N MET A 88 -11.92 -2.92 -7.65
CA MET A 88 -10.96 -2.90 -6.53
C MET A 88 -11.00 -1.60 -5.73
N CYS A 89 -11.33 -0.49 -6.36
CA CYS A 89 -11.49 0.82 -5.71
C CYS A 89 -12.87 1.03 -5.10
N GLY A 90 -13.83 0.13 -5.33
CA GLY A 90 -15.22 0.32 -4.91
C GLY A 90 -15.88 1.55 -5.56
N SER A 91 -15.46 1.91 -6.77
CA SER A 91 -15.96 3.10 -7.44
C SER A 91 -17.33 2.84 -8.10
N GLU A 92 -18.31 3.62 -7.71
CA GLU A 92 -19.68 3.58 -8.28
C GLU A 92 -19.85 4.49 -9.51
N SER A 93 -18.75 5.05 -10.03
CA SER A 93 -18.84 5.98 -11.18
C SER A 93 -19.36 5.29 -12.43
N ASP A 94 -20.57 5.64 -12.89
CA ASP A 94 -21.18 5.07 -14.10
C ASP A 94 -20.53 5.57 -15.40
N ARG A 95 -19.75 6.63 -15.33
CA ARG A 95 -19.11 7.26 -16.50
C ARG A 95 -17.69 6.75 -16.69
N LEU A 96 -17.49 5.80 -17.58
CA LEU A 96 -16.17 5.26 -17.94
C LEU A 96 -15.14 6.35 -18.30
N LYS A 97 -15.57 7.39 -19.00
CA LYS A 97 -14.69 8.52 -19.34
C LYS A 97 -14.13 9.22 -18.08
N LYS A 98 -14.99 9.52 -17.11
CA LYS A 98 -14.59 10.14 -15.86
C LYS A 98 -13.66 9.24 -15.05
N TRP A 99 -13.94 7.94 -15.02
CA TRP A 99 -13.07 6.97 -14.37
C TRP A 99 -11.69 6.91 -15.01
N ARG A 100 -11.63 6.88 -16.34
CA ARG A 100 -10.37 6.90 -17.09
C ARG A 100 -9.55 8.16 -16.81
N GLU A 101 -10.19 9.32 -16.75
CA GLU A 101 -9.54 10.59 -16.38
C GLU A 101 -8.97 10.53 -14.95
N GLN A 102 -9.72 9.97 -13.99
CA GLN A 102 -9.28 9.79 -12.61
C GLN A 102 -8.06 8.87 -12.52
N VAL A 103 -8.07 7.76 -13.25
CA VAL A 103 -6.94 6.83 -13.29
C VAL A 103 -5.73 7.44 -13.97
N ASN A 104 -5.90 8.19 -15.05
CA ASN A 104 -4.80 8.94 -15.69
C ASN A 104 -4.14 9.92 -14.71
N LYS A 105 -4.95 10.64 -13.94
CA LYS A 105 -4.45 11.54 -12.89
C LYS A 105 -3.67 10.78 -11.82
N ALA A 106 -4.17 9.62 -11.39
CA ALA A 106 -3.47 8.77 -10.43
C ALA A 106 -2.13 8.25 -10.98
N CYS A 107 -2.06 7.89 -12.26
CA CYS A 107 -0.81 7.49 -12.92
C CYS A 107 0.21 8.63 -12.94
N ALA A 108 -0.22 9.87 -13.22
CA ALA A 108 0.63 11.05 -13.17
C ALA A 108 1.15 11.31 -11.75
N GLU A 109 0.28 11.27 -10.74
CA GLU A 109 0.67 11.41 -9.33
C GLU A 109 1.76 10.40 -8.93
N LEU A 110 1.60 9.14 -9.32
CA LEU A 110 2.57 8.08 -9.01
C LEU A 110 3.93 8.35 -9.64
N LYS A 111 3.94 8.77 -10.90
CA LYS A 111 5.17 9.16 -11.61
C LYS A 111 5.85 10.34 -10.91
N ASP A 112 5.09 11.40 -10.62
CA ASP A 112 5.62 12.65 -10.03
C ASP A 112 6.12 12.41 -8.60
N SER A 113 5.54 11.47 -7.86
CA SER A 113 6.02 11.08 -6.54
C SER A 113 7.38 10.37 -6.56
N GLY A 114 7.78 9.81 -7.72
CA GLY A 114 8.97 8.99 -7.89
C GLY A 114 8.90 7.61 -7.21
N LEU A 115 7.69 7.17 -6.77
CA LEU A 115 7.49 5.84 -6.21
C LEU A 115 7.51 4.74 -7.28
N ILE A 116 7.14 5.09 -8.51
CA ILE A 116 7.27 4.25 -9.69
C ILE A 116 7.93 5.05 -10.82
N HIS A 117 8.49 4.35 -11.79
CA HIS A 117 9.12 5.00 -12.93
C HIS A 117 8.07 5.64 -13.85
N SER A 118 7.03 4.90 -14.22
CA SER A 118 5.94 5.38 -15.07
C SER A 118 4.71 4.48 -14.97
N ALA A 119 3.53 5.07 -15.15
CA ALA A 119 2.27 4.35 -15.35
C ALA A 119 1.46 5.07 -16.43
N TRP A 120 0.74 4.30 -17.23
CA TRP A 120 -0.08 4.84 -18.32
C TRP A 120 -1.24 3.89 -18.64
N ILE A 121 -2.23 4.41 -19.37
CA ILE A 121 -3.33 3.61 -19.88
C ILE A 121 -3.12 3.41 -21.38
N ASP A 122 -3.10 2.14 -21.80
CA ASP A 122 -3.20 1.75 -23.21
C ASP A 122 -4.46 0.95 -23.40
N LYS A 123 -5.29 1.37 -24.37
CA LYS A 123 -6.64 0.85 -24.60
C LYS A 123 -7.44 0.87 -23.28
N ASP A 124 -7.76 -0.28 -22.72
CA ASP A 124 -8.49 -0.42 -21.45
C ASP A 124 -7.67 -1.07 -20.34
N ARG A 125 -6.34 -0.98 -20.44
CA ARG A 125 -5.41 -1.54 -19.46
C ARG A 125 -4.47 -0.49 -18.92
N ILE A 126 -4.23 -0.59 -17.63
CA ILE A 126 -3.24 0.21 -16.89
C ILE A 126 -1.94 -0.56 -16.90
N HIS A 127 -0.89 0.08 -17.38
CA HIS A 127 0.47 -0.44 -17.42
C HIS A 127 1.33 0.31 -16.41
N CYS A 128 2.35 -0.37 -15.88
CA CYS A 128 3.32 0.22 -14.98
C CYS A 128 4.73 -0.28 -15.31
N LYS A 129 5.67 0.64 -15.23
CA LYS A 129 7.10 0.33 -15.19
C LYS A 129 7.64 0.75 -13.84
N ARG A 130 8.11 -0.21 -13.06
CA ARG A 130 8.70 0.04 -11.74
C ARG A 130 10.04 0.76 -11.86
N THR A 131 10.38 1.51 -10.83
CA THR A 131 11.76 1.95 -10.62
C THR A 131 12.59 0.70 -10.31
N ASN A 132 13.72 0.49 -10.98
CA ASN A 132 14.58 -0.66 -10.70
C ASN A 132 15.03 -0.59 -9.23
N ASP A 133 14.72 -1.62 -8.47
CA ASP A 133 15.03 -1.74 -7.03
C ASP A 133 16.54 -1.75 -6.72
N ALA A 134 17.40 -1.76 -7.73
CA ALA A 134 18.85 -1.65 -7.58
C ALA A 134 19.30 -0.31 -6.95
N ALA A 135 18.52 0.77 -7.11
CA ALA A 135 18.84 2.07 -6.52
C ALA A 135 18.33 2.22 -5.07
N ALA A 136 17.36 1.41 -4.66
CA ALA A 136 16.79 1.48 -3.31
C ALA A 136 17.61 0.67 -2.27
N ARG A 137 18.52 -0.20 -2.73
CA ARG A 137 19.36 -1.04 -1.85
C ARG A 137 20.68 -0.38 -1.44
N ASN A 138 21.09 0.71 -2.09
CA ASN A 138 22.38 1.39 -1.83
C ASN A 138 22.26 2.67 -0.99
N GLY A 139 21.16 2.87 -0.30
CA GLY A 139 20.89 4.03 0.56
C GLY A 139 21.11 3.76 2.05
N ASP A 140 21.75 2.67 2.44
CA ASP A 140 22.05 2.36 3.84
C ASP A 140 23.53 2.04 4.00
N THR A 141 24.30 3.09 4.14
CA THR A 141 25.61 3.10 4.81
C THR A 141 25.67 4.28 5.76
#